data_e1edadf13d57d78ed3d58ec401fb09dc
#
_entry.id   e1edadf13d57d78ed3d58ec401fb09dc
#
_cell.length_a   1.000
_cell.length_b   1.000
_cell.length_c   1.000
_cell.angle_alpha   90.00
_cell.angle_beta   90.00
_cell.angle_gamma   90.00
#
_symmetry.space_group_name_H-M   'P 1'
#
loop_
_entity.id
_entity.type
_entity.pdbx_description
1 polymer ?
#
loop_
_entity_poly.entity_id
_entity_poly.type
_entity_poly.pdbx_seq_one_letter_code
_entity_poly.pdbx_strand_id
1 'polypeptide(L)'
;MTNPLFQKDIISISEFSKDHIELVLKTARELKANPRNDLLKNKLIGVTFFEGSTRTRLSFETAIQRLGGRVIGFSDASNTSLGKKGETFIDSMRIITSYTDALVIRHNREGAARLAADLSPVPVINAGDGSNQHPSQTMLDLFSIY
;
A
#
# COMPACT_ATOMS: atom_id res chain seq x y z
N MET A 1 19.12 -14.84 5.06
CA MET A 1 19.12 -13.85 3.96
C MET A 1 18.08 -12.82 4.27
N THR A 2 18.43 -11.55 4.19
CA THR A 2 17.48 -10.43 4.37
C THR A 2 16.51 -10.42 3.19
N ASN A 3 15.22 -10.22 3.47
CA ASN A 3 14.21 -10.06 2.42
C ASN A 3 14.56 -8.86 1.53
N PRO A 4 14.77 -9.04 0.20
CA PRO A 4 15.18 -7.96 -0.70
C PRO A 4 14.13 -6.85 -0.86
N LEU A 5 12.88 -7.13 -0.48
CA LEU A 5 11.78 -6.15 -0.48
C LEU A 5 11.56 -5.49 0.89
N PHE A 6 12.38 -5.82 1.90
CA PHE A 6 12.23 -5.22 3.22
C PHE A 6 12.47 -3.71 3.17
N GLN A 7 11.50 -2.95 3.67
CA GLN A 7 11.47 -1.48 3.67
C GLN A 7 11.58 -0.81 2.28
N LYS A 8 11.26 -1.54 1.21
CA LYS A 8 11.15 -0.95 -0.13
C LYS A 8 9.75 -0.47 -0.43
N ASP A 9 9.67 0.58 -1.21
CA ASP A 9 8.43 1.04 -1.82
C ASP A 9 7.96 0.06 -2.89
N ILE A 10 6.65 -0.08 -3.03
CA ILE A 10 5.98 -0.94 -4.01
C ILE A 10 5.14 -0.04 -4.91
N ILE A 11 5.76 0.64 -5.87
CA ILE A 11 5.12 1.68 -6.68
C ILE A 11 4.74 1.18 -8.07
N SER A 12 5.66 0.49 -8.75
CA SER A 12 5.45 -0.01 -10.10
C SER A 12 5.88 -1.46 -10.25
N ILE A 13 5.12 -2.23 -11.01
CA ILE A 13 5.49 -3.63 -11.31
C ILE A 13 6.78 -3.72 -12.12
N SER A 14 7.11 -2.68 -12.90
CA SER A 14 8.34 -2.63 -13.70
C SER A 14 9.62 -2.58 -12.85
N GLU A 15 9.51 -2.26 -11.57
CA GLU A 15 10.64 -2.23 -10.62
C GLU A 15 10.93 -3.61 -9.99
N PHE A 16 10.09 -4.59 -10.28
CA PHE A 16 10.25 -5.94 -9.77
C PHE A 16 11.05 -6.82 -10.75
N SER A 17 12.10 -7.45 -10.25
CA SER A 17 12.73 -8.56 -10.94
C SER A 17 11.83 -9.80 -10.90
N LYS A 18 12.12 -10.78 -11.75
CA LYS A 18 11.47 -12.11 -11.70
C LYS A 18 11.54 -12.72 -10.30
N ASP A 19 12.71 -12.65 -9.67
CA ASP A 19 12.92 -13.20 -8.32
C ASP A 19 12.07 -12.49 -7.26
N HIS A 20 11.87 -11.18 -7.40
CA HIS A 20 10.96 -10.42 -6.52
C HIS A 20 9.51 -10.89 -6.67
N ILE A 21 9.04 -11.10 -7.90
CA ILE A 21 7.69 -11.58 -8.17
C ILE A 21 7.52 -12.99 -7.60
N GLU A 22 8.45 -13.89 -7.87
CA GLU A 22 8.43 -15.27 -7.34
C GLU A 22 8.42 -15.30 -5.80
N LEU A 23 9.21 -14.44 -5.16
CA LEU A 23 9.23 -14.29 -3.71
C LEU A 23 7.85 -13.88 -3.16
N VAL A 24 7.19 -12.88 -3.78
CA VAL A 24 5.85 -12.43 -3.38
C VAL A 24 4.83 -13.55 -3.55
N LEU A 25 4.81 -14.23 -4.70
CA LEU A 25 3.87 -15.32 -4.98
C LEU A 25 4.08 -16.51 -4.03
N LYS A 26 5.34 -16.88 -3.75
CA LYS A 26 5.68 -17.93 -2.79
C LYS A 26 5.19 -17.56 -1.39
N THR A 27 5.51 -16.36 -0.91
CA THR A 27 5.09 -15.88 0.40
C THR A 27 3.56 -15.84 0.52
N ALA A 28 2.86 -15.41 -0.52
CA ALA A 28 1.40 -15.41 -0.55
C ALA A 28 0.81 -16.83 -0.43
N ARG A 29 1.40 -17.84 -1.11
CA ARG A 29 0.98 -19.24 -0.97
C ARG A 29 1.23 -19.78 0.44
N GLU A 30 2.40 -19.48 1.01
CA GLU A 30 2.76 -19.87 2.37
C GLU A 30 1.78 -19.30 3.39
N LEU A 31 1.46 -18.00 3.30
CA LEU A 31 0.51 -17.33 4.18
C LEU A 31 -0.95 -17.81 3.98
N LYS A 32 -1.31 -18.21 2.75
CA LYS A 32 -2.62 -18.80 2.47
C LYS A 32 -2.75 -20.20 3.10
N ALA A 33 -1.69 -21.01 3.05
CA ALA A 33 -1.66 -22.33 3.63
C ALA A 33 -1.51 -22.32 5.15
N ASN A 34 -0.71 -21.40 5.68
CA ASN A 34 -0.39 -21.26 7.09
C ASN A 34 -0.54 -19.80 7.51
N PRO A 35 -1.79 -19.35 7.80
CA PRO A 35 -2.05 -17.97 8.19
C PRO A 35 -1.29 -17.56 9.46
N ARG A 36 -0.72 -16.36 9.45
CA ARG A 36 -0.02 -15.76 10.59
C ARG A 36 -0.70 -14.44 10.97
N ASN A 37 -0.76 -14.16 12.25
CA ASN A 37 -1.38 -12.96 12.81
C ASN A 37 -0.42 -12.09 13.62
N ASP A 38 0.86 -12.28 13.44
CA ASP A 38 1.93 -11.62 14.21
C ASP A 38 2.93 -10.83 13.36
N LEU A 39 2.86 -10.94 12.02
CA LEU A 39 3.82 -10.31 11.10
C LEU A 39 3.80 -8.79 11.15
N LEU A 40 2.65 -8.19 11.41
CA LEU A 40 2.47 -6.74 11.57
C LEU A 40 2.13 -6.35 13.02
N LYS A 41 2.49 -7.21 13.99
CA LYS A 41 2.28 -6.91 15.41
C LYS A 41 2.93 -5.58 15.79
N ASN A 42 2.16 -4.73 16.47
CA ASN A 42 2.54 -3.37 16.88
C ASN A 42 2.80 -2.39 15.72
N LYS A 43 2.45 -2.74 14.47
CA LYS A 43 2.55 -1.85 13.32
C LYS A 43 1.23 -1.11 13.07
N LEU A 44 1.34 0.16 12.71
CA LEU A 44 0.23 1.03 12.31
C LEU A 44 0.41 1.38 10.84
N ILE A 45 -0.54 0.97 9.99
CA ILE A 45 -0.47 1.16 8.55
C ILE A 45 -1.48 2.22 8.14
N GLY A 46 -0.98 3.24 7.41
CA GLY A 46 -1.83 4.24 6.77
C GLY A 46 -2.52 3.65 5.53
N VAL A 47 -3.83 3.82 5.42
CA VAL A 47 -4.61 3.41 4.23
C VAL A 47 -5.38 4.63 3.74
N THR A 48 -4.84 5.30 2.72
CA THR A 48 -5.36 6.57 2.22
C THR A 48 -5.85 6.45 0.80
N PHE A 49 -7.15 6.58 0.61
CA PHE A 49 -7.81 6.47 -0.68
C PHE A 49 -8.37 7.84 -1.08
N PHE A 50 -7.76 8.45 -2.09
CA PHE A 50 -8.16 9.75 -2.66
C PHE A 50 -9.24 9.61 -3.73
N GLU A 51 -9.50 8.38 -4.16
CA GLU A 51 -10.63 8.02 -5.03
C GLU A 51 -11.35 6.80 -4.46
N GLY A 52 -12.63 6.67 -4.79
CA GLY A 52 -13.47 5.57 -4.30
C GLY A 52 -12.99 4.20 -4.81
N SER A 53 -12.80 3.28 -3.87
CA SER A 53 -12.52 1.87 -4.19
C SER A 53 -12.90 0.98 -3.03
N THR A 54 -14.00 0.26 -3.15
CA THR A 54 -14.48 -0.64 -2.09
C THR A 54 -13.60 -1.87 -1.97
N ARG A 55 -13.40 -2.61 -3.06
CA ARG A 55 -12.71 -3.90 -3.04
C ARG A 55 -11.24 -3.76 -2.64
N THR A 56 -10.51 -2.87 -3.29
CA THR A 56 -9.08 -2.70 -3.03
C THR A 56 -8.84 -2.22 -1.60
N ARG A 57 -9.61 -1.25 -1.12
CA ARG A 57 -9.50 -0.74 0.26
C ARG A 57 -9.74 -1.86 1.26
N LEU A 58 -10.89 -2.53 1.18
CA LEU A 58 -11.23 -3.61 2.11
C LEU A 58 -10.23 -4.77 2.07
N SER A 59 -9.64 -5.07 0.91
CA SER A 59 -8.62 -6.12 0.80
C SER A 59 -7.35 -5.77 1.57
N PHE A 60 -6.84 -4.54 1.44
CA PHE A 60 -5.68 -4.07 2.20
C PHE A 60 -5.98 -4.01 3.70
N GLU A 61 -7.08 -3.39 4.11
CA GLU A 61 -7.46 -3.28 5.52
C GLU A 61 -7.61 -4.68 6.16
N THR A 62 -8.26 -5.61 5.45
CA THR A 62 -8.41 -6.99 5.93
C THR A 62 -7.07 -7.71 6.04
N ALA A 63 -6.19 -7.58 5.04
CA ALA A 63 -4.88 -8.21 5.07
C ALA A 63 -4.03 -7.69 6.24
N ILE A 64 -3.98 -6.37 6.45
CA ILE A 64 -3.25 -5.75 7.55
C ILE A 64 -3.74 -6.27 8.90
N GLN A 65 -5.06 -6.30 9.12
CA GLN A 65 -5.64 -6.77 10.38
C GLN A 65 -5.40 -8.27 10.59
N ARG A 66 -5.54 -9.09 9.55
CA ARG A 66 -5.26 -10.53 9.64
C ARG A 66 -3.79 -10.83 9.94
N LEU A 67 -2.88 -9.96 9.54
CA LEU A 67 -1.45 -10.06 9.86
C LEU A 67 -1.10 -9.47 11.24
N GLY A 68 -2.09 -9.00 12.01
CA GLY A 68 -1.92 -8.47 13.38
C GLY A 68 -1.58 -6.98 13.43
N GLY A 69 -1.68 -6.26 12.32
CA GLY A 69 -1.49 -4.81 12.26
C GLY A 69 -2.75 -4.02 12.60
N ARG A 70 -2.59 -2.70 12.69
CA ARG A 70 -3.67 -1.73 12.87
C ARG A 70 -3.74 -0.80 11.67
N VAL A 71 -4.91 -0.25 11.40
CA VAL A 71 -5.17 0.63 10.25
C VAL A 71 -5.64 1.98 10.72
N ILE A 72 -5.12 3.05 10.11
CA ILE A 72 -5.71 4.39 10.12
C ILE A 72 -5.78 4.92 8.69
N GLY A 73 -6.70 5.82 8.41
CA GLY A 73 -6.77 6.44 7.09
C GLY A 73 -8.16 6.95 6.74
N PHE A 74 -8.38 7.18 5.46
CA PHE A 74 -9.63 7.68 4.90
C PHE A 74 -9.92 7.06 3.53
N SER A 75 -11.21 7.11 3.13
CA SER A 75 -11.69 6.56 1.84
C SER A 75 -12.10 7.61 0.82
N ASP A 76 -12.11 8.86 1.24
CA ASP A 76 -12.52 10.00 0.44
C ASP A 76 -11.84 11.26 0.97
N ALA A 77 -10.97 11.83 0.15
CA ALA A 77 -10.25 13.07 0.49
C ALA A 77 -11.18 14.30 0.56
N SER A 78 -12.33 14.28 -0.09
CA SER A 78 -13.27 15.42 -0.12
C SER A 78 -13.77 15.81 1.28
N ASN A 79 -13.79 14.86 2.21
CA ASN A 79 -14.18 15.06 3.60
C ASN A 79 -13.01 15.34 4.56
N THR A 80 -11.80 15.45 4.04
CA THR A 80 -10.58 15.78 4.79
C THR A 80 -10.22 17.27 4.65
N SER A 81 -9.20 17.73 5.37
CA SER A 81 -8.64 19.07 5.24
C SER A 81 -8.09 19.35 3.83
N LEU A 82 -7.63 18.31 3.12
CA LEU A 82 -7.22 18.38 1.72
C LEU A 82 -8.33 18.92 0.81
N GLY A 83 -9.54 18.37 0.97
CA GLY A 83 -10.68 18.81 0.15
C GLY A 83 -11.32 20.12 0.60
N LYS A 84 -11.24 20.46 1.90
CA LYS A 84 -12.01 21.55 2.50
C LYS A 84 -11.21 22.81 2.85
N LYS A 85 -9.91 22.68 3.16
CA LYS A 85 -9.09 23.75 3.75
C LYS A 85 -7.86 24.12 2.94
N GLY A 86 -7.68 23.55 1.72
CA GLY A 86 -6.52 23.84 0.87
C GLY A 86 -5.19 23.29 1.38
N GLU A 87 -5.22 22.28 2.26
CA GLU A 87 -4.03 21.54 2.64
C GLU A 87 -3.40 20.90 1.41
N THR A 88 -2.08 20.98 1.28
CA THR A 88 -1.41 20.40 0.12
C THR A 88 -1.24 18.88 0.25
N PHE A 89 -1.18 18.18 -0.88
CA PHE A 89 -0.85 16.75 -0.89
C PHE A 89 0.49 16.46 -0.18
N ILE A 90 1.48 17.35 -0.38
CA ILE A 90 2.82 17.21 0.22
C ILE A 90 2.73 17.25 1.74
N ASP A 91 2.01 18.22 2.30
CA ASP A 91 1.85 18.37 3.75
C ASP A 91 1.11 17.18 4.35
N SER A 92 0.03 16.74 3.69
CA SER A 92 -0.72 15.58 4.11
C SER A 92 0.13 14.30 4.12
N MET A 93 0.94 14.08 3.08
CA MET A 93 1.82 12.91 3.04
C MET A 93 2.85 12.93 4.17
N ARG A 94 3.49 14.07 4.41
CA ARG A 94 4.45 14.21 5.51
C ARG A 94 3.82 13.92 6.88
N ILE A 95 2.61 14.43 7.12
CA ILE A 95 1.91 14.21 8.39
C ILE A 95 1.51 12.74 8.53
N ILE A 96 0.83 12.17 7.54
CA ILE A 96 0.32 10.79 7.61
C ILE A 96 1.47 9.80 7.78
N THR A 97 2.55 9.96 7.02
CA THR A 97 3.70 9.05 7.09
C THR A 97 4.52 9.22 8.38
N SER A 98 4.41 10.35 9.07
CA SER A 98 5.02 10.52 10.40
C SER A 98 4.28 9.74 11.50
N TYR A 99 3.03 9.36 11.27
CA TYR A 99 2.22 8.60 12.24
C TYR A 99 2.24 7.08 12.01
N THR A 100 2.73 6.64 10.85
CA THR A 100 2.55 5.26 10.40
C THR A 100 3.88 4.54 10.16
N ASP A 101 3.85 3.22 10.15
CA ASP A 101 5.01 2.37 9.85
C ASP A 101 5.10 2.01 8.34
N ALA A 102 4.01 2.17 7.61
CA ALA A 102 3.93 2.08 6.15
C ALA A 102 2.66 2.78 5.67
N LEU A 103 2.62 3.13 4.37
CA LEU A 103 1.48 3.78 3.74
C LEU A 103 0.98 2.96 2.55
N VAL A 104 -0.30 2.68 2.51
CA VAL A 104 -1.02 2.24 1.30
C VAL A 104 -1.76 3.44 0.74
N ILE A 105 -1.49 3.80 -0.51
CA ILE A 105 -2.10 4.95 -1.17
C ILE A 105 -2.78 4.56 -2.47
N ARG A 106 -4.00 5.07 -2.67
CA ARG A 106 -4.69 5.09 -3.95
C ARG A 106 -5.05 6.52 -4.34
N HIS A 107 -4.73 6.92 -5.56
CA HIS A 107 -4.95 8.28 -6.04
C HIS A 107 -5.44 8.27 -7.48
N ASN A 108 -6.25 9.27 -7.87
CA ASN A 108 -6.75 9.41 -9.24
C ASN A 108 -5.74 10.06 -10.21
N ARG A 109 -4.63 10.60 -9.71
CA ARG A 109 -3.57 11.20 -10.52
C ARG A 109 -2.39 10.25 -10.65
N GLU A 110 -1.93 10.07 -11.88
CA GLU A 110 -0.72 9.33 -12.19
C GLU A 110 0.51 9.97 -11.51
N GLY A 111 1.40 9.14 -10.99
CA GLY A 111 2.61 9.57 -10.28
C GLY A 111 2.40 9.99 -8.83
N ALA A 112 1.15 10.09 -8.34
CA ALA A 112 0.91 10.48 -6.95
C ALA A 112 1.51 9.50 -5.93
N ALA A 113 1.48 8.19 -6.22
CA ALA A 113 2.11 7.19 -5.35
C ALA A 113 3.64 7.34 -5.33
N ARG A 114 4.26 7.67 -6.46
CA ARG A 114 5.71 7.96 -6.54
C ARG A 114 6.06 9.19 -5.71
N LEU A 115 5.32 10.28 -5.89
CA LEU A 115 5.53 11.50 -5.10
C LEU A 115 5.37 11.23 -3.59
N ALA A 116 4.38 10.42 -3.20
CA ALA A 116 4.22 10.02 -1.81
C ALA A 116 5.44 9.24 -1.29
N ALA A 117 5.99 8.33 -2.09
CA ALA A 117 7.21 7.58 -1.75
C ALA A 117 8.43 8.50 -1.58
N ASP A 118 8.62 9.45 -2.49
CA ASP A 118 9.73 10.41 -2.44
C ASP A 118 9.68 11.32 -1.20
N LEU A 119 8.49 11.52 -0.62
CA LEU A 119 8.27 12.36 0.57
C LEU A 119 8.25 11.54 1.88
N SER A 120 8.09 10.24 1.81
CA SER A 120 7.80 9.37 2.94
C SER A 120 9.07 8.81 3.57
N PRO A 121 9.21 8.85 4.92
CA PRO A 121 10.28 8.14 5.63
C PRO A 121 9.96 6.64 5.82
N VAL A 122 8.77 6.19 5.46
CA VAL A 122 8.30 4.81 5.61
C VAL A 122 7.88 4.23 4.26
N PRO A 123 7.88 2.89 4.08
CA PRO A 123 7.50 2.26 2.82
C PRO A 123 6.12 2.67 2.33
N VAL A 124 6.01 2.92 1.03
CA VAL A 124 4.76 3.25 0.35
C VAL A 124 4.35 2.14 -0.62
N ILE A 125 3.08 1.77 -0.57
CA ILE A 125 2.48 0.74 -1.42
C ILE A 125 1.42 1.41 -2.29
N ASN A 126 1.61 1.34 -3.60
CA ASN A 126 0.66 1.83 -4.59
C ASN A 126 -0.54 0.87 -4.73
N ALA A 127 -1.72 1.33 -4.35
CA ALA A 127 -3.00 0.63 -4.50
C ALA A 127 -3.80 1.09 -5.73
N GLY A 128 -3.13 1.76 -6.67
CA GLY A 128 -3.64 2.33 -7.91
C GLY A 128 -3.42 3.84 -7.99
N ASP A 129 -2.84 4.31 -9.09
CA ASP A 129 -2.61 5.72 -9.37
C ASP A 129 -3.10 6.10 -10.78
N GLY A 130 -4.35 6.46 -10.87
CA GLY A 130 -5.02 6.78 -12.13
C GLY A 130 -5.07 5.56 -13.08
N SER A 131 -4.70 5.76 -14.34
CA SER A 131 -4.59 4.69 -15.35
C SER A 131 -3.19 4.08 -15.46
N ASN A 132 -2.27 4.46 -14.56
CA ASN A 132 -0.84 4.11 -14.68
C ASN A 132 -0.54 2.71 -14.09
N GLN A 133 -0.48 2.57 -12.76
CA GLN A 133 0.01 1.34 -12.11
C GLN A 133 -0.91 0.86 -10.97
N HIS A 134 -1.02 -0.46 -10.88
CA HIS A 134 -1.67 -1.13 -9.75
C HIS A 134 -0.92 -2.44 -9.42
N PRO A 135 0.28 -2.36 -8.83
CA PRO A 135 1.17 -3.52 -8.68
C PRO A 135 0.54 -4.66 -7.88
N SER A 136 -0.27 -4.38 -6.86
CA SER A 136 -0.95 -5.42 -6.10
C SER A 136 -2.02 -6.17 -6.93
N GLN A 137 -2.68 -5.51 -7.89
CA GLN A 137 -3.59 -6.19 -8.81
C GLN A 137 -2.83 -7.11 -9.75
N THR A 138 -1.72 -6.65 -10.32
CA THR A 138 -0.86 -7.48 -11.18
C THR A 138 -0.37 -8.74 -10.43
N MET A 139 0.05 -8.58 -9.16
CA MET A 139 0.47 -9.72 -8.33
C MET A 139 -0.69 -10.69 -8.06
N LEU A 140 -1.91 -10.18 -7.84
CA LEU A 140 -3.10 -11.00 -7.66
C LEU A 140 -3.45 -11.80 -8.92
N ASP A 141 -3.38 -11.15 -10.08
CA ASP A 141 -3.64 -11.79 -11.37
C ASP A 141 -2.62 -12.90 -11.63
N LEU A 142 -1.33 -12.62 -11.42
CA LEU A 142 -0.27 -13.62 -11.49
C LEU A 142 -0.49 -14.78 -10.51
N PHE A 143 -0.87 -14.49 -9.27
CA PHE A 143 -1.16 -15.51 -8.26
C PHE A 143 -2.33 -16.43 -8.67
N SER A 144 -3.28 -15.91 -9.43
CA SER A 144 -4.46 -16.66 -9.89
C SER A 144 -4.16 -17.55 -11.10
N ILE A 145 -3.13 -17.21 -11.89
CA ILE A 145 -2.73 -17.96 -13.10
C ILE A 145 -1.74 -19.08 -12.76
N TYR A 146 -0.89 -18.86 -11.77
CA TYR A 146 0.13 -19.82 -11.32
C TYR A 146 -0.39 -20.77 -10.24
#